data_f40847d3765cc76697acb9f8fd67f472
#
_entry.id   f40847d3765cc76697acb9f8fd67f472
#
_cell.length_a   1.000
_cell.length_b   1.000
_cell.length_c   1.000
_cell.angle_alpha   90.00
_cell.angle_beta   90.00
_cell.angle_gamma   90.00
#
_symmetry.space_group_name_H-M   'P 1'
#
loop_
_entity.id
_entity.type
_entity.pdbx_description
1 polymer ?
#
loop_
_entity_poly.entity_id
_entity_poly.type
_entity_poly.pdbx_seq_one_letter_code
_entity_poly.pdbx_strand_id
1 'polypeptide(L)'
;TVLRNLGVPLGHTILALQSLSKGLSKIKPDPQALAADLDQNWAVLAEGIQTLLRARGIETPYEKLKELTRTGQRLDRESLQQFIATLGLDPEDRDRLLNLSPDVYLGVVPSPHAPGLSR
;
A
#
# COMPACT_ATOMS: atom_id res chain seq x y z
N THR A 1 24.66 36.14 19.23
CA THR A 1 23.25 36.56 18.98
C THR A 1 22.41 35.41 18.42
N VAL A 2 22.98 34.55 17.58
CA VAL A 2 22.26 33.39 16.98
C VAL A 2 21.88 32.36 18.06
N LEU A 3 22.74 32.10 19.02
CA LEU A 3 22.49 31.11 20.10
C LEU A 3 21.28 31.48 20.97
N ARG A 4 20.95 32.76 21.06
CA ARG A 4 19.80 33.24 21.85
C ARG A 4 18.47 32.76 21.24
N ASN A 5 18.43 32.53 19.94
CA ASN A 5 17.23 32.17 19.24
C ASN A 5 17.02 30.66 19.10
N LEU A 6 17.95 29.80 19.56
CA LEU A 6 17.81 28.34 19.47
C LEU A 6 16.66 27.80 20.33
N GLY A 7 16.40 28.43 21.47
CA GLY A 7 15.33 28.00 22.38
C GLY A 7 13.92 28.17 21.79
N VAL A 8 13.70 29.22 21.00
CA VAL A 8 12.38 29.52 20.43
C VAL A 8 11.90 28.45 19.43
N PRO A 9 12.68 28.08 18.39
CA PRO A 9 12.25 27.00 17.47
C PRO A 9 12.11 25.64 18.17
N LEU A 10 12.97 25.33 19.14
CA LEU A 10 12.83 24.10 19.92
C LEU A 10 11.54 24.10 20.75
N GLY A 11 11.21 25.23 21.40
CA GLY A 11 9.97 25.38 22.15
C GLY A 11 8.73 25.23 21.22
N HIS A 12 8.73 25.85 20.06
CA HIS A 12 7.65 25.69 19.08
C HIS A 12 7.54 24.26 18.56
N THR A 13 8.67 23.57 18.32
CA THR A 13 8.67 22.17 17.91
C THR A 13 8.03 21.28 18.97
N ILE A 14 8.38 21.46 20.25
CA ILE A 14 7.79 20.70 21.35
C ILE A 14 6.28 20.93 21.43
N LEU A 15 5.84 22.19 21.33
CA LEU A 15 4.41 22.53 21.35
C LEU A 15 3.67 21.91 20.16
N ALA A 16 4.26 21.94 18.97
CA ALA A 16 3.70 21.31 17.78
C ALA A 16 3.53 19.80 17.94
N LEU A 17 4.55 19.10 18.45
CA LEU A 17 4.51 17.66 18.69
C LEU A 17 3.48 17.28 19.76
N GLN A 18 3.39 18.07 20.85
CA GLN A 18 2.38 17.85 21.90
C GLN A 18 0.97 18.06 21.34
N SER A 19 0.77 19.11 20.53
CA SER A 19 -0.52 19.39 19.88
C SER A 19 -0.91 18.30 18.89
N LEU A 20 0.04 17.80 18.11
CA LEU A 20 -0.15 16.66 17.19
C LEU A 20 -0.54 15.39 17.96
N SER A 21 0.20 15.05 19.02
CA SER A 21 -0.10 13.90 19.87
C SER A 21 -1.51 13.99 20.47
N LYS A 22 -1.89 15.17 20.98
CA LYS A 22 -3.24 15.43 21.46
C LYS A 22 -4.30 15.35 20.36
N GLY A 23 -3.98 15.78 19.14
CA GLY A 23 -4.85 15.66 17.98
C GLY A 23 -5.08 14.20 17.62
N LEU A 24 -4.01 13.43 17.49
CA LEU A 24 -4.05 12.00 17.17
C LEU A 24 -4.85 11.18 18.18
N SER A 25 -4.78 11.53 19.47
CA SER A 25 -5.57 10.84 20.50
C SER A 25 -7.08 11.03 20.39
N LYS A 26 -7.53 12.01 19.62
CA LYS A 26 -8.96 12.31 19.42
C LYS A 26 -9.56 11.64 18.18
N ILE A 27 -8.74 11.13 17.29
CA ILE A 27 -9.20 10.45 16.08
C ILE A 27 -9.27 8.95 16.32
N LYS A 28 -10.26 8.31 15.72
CA LYS A 28 -10.47 6.88 15.78
C LYS A 28 -10.70 6.38 14.35
N PRO A 29 -9.83 5.50 13.84
CA PRO A 29 -10.06 4.92 12.52
C PRO A 29 -11.39 4.15 12.49
N ASP A 30 -12.10 4.22 11.39
CA ASP A 30 -13.25 3.36 11.12
C ASP A 30 -12.78 2.17 10.27
N PRO A 31 -12.62 0.97 10.86
CA PRO A 31 -12.12 -0.19 10.12
C PRO A 31 -13.05 -0.63 8.98
N GLN A 32 -14.35 -0.42 9.14
CA GLN A 32 -15.32 -0.82 8.11
C GLN A 32 -15.25 0.10 6.89
N ALA A 33 -15.17 1.41 7.13
CA ALA A 33 -14.99 2.38 6.04
C ALA A 33 -13.67 2.17 5.29
N LEU A 34 -12.58 1.90 6.03
CA LEU A 34 -11.27 1.62 5.44
C LEU A 34 -11.28 0.33 4.60
N ALA A 35 -11.89 -0.73 5.10
CA ALA A 35 -11.99 -1.99 4.37
C ALA A 35 -12.84 -1.84 3.10
N ALA A 36 -13.96 -1.11 3.19
CA ALA A 36 -14.81 -0.85 2.03
C ALA A 36 -14.11 0.00 0.96
N ASP A 37 -13.29 0.99 1.38
CA ASP A 37 -12.50 1.79 0.45
C ASP A 37 -11.43 0.95 -0.25
N LEU A 38 -10.73 0.09 0.49
CA LEU A 38 -9.74 -0.83 -0.08
C LEU A 38 -10.37 -1.81 -1.07
N ASP A 39 -11.52 -2.40 -0.74
CA ASP A 39 -12.23 -3.34 -1.62
C ASP A 39 -12.72 -2.68 -2.91
N GLN A 40 -12.87 -1.38 -2.89
CA GLN A 40 -13.20 -0.61 -4.09
C GLN A 40 -11.99 -0.23 -4.95
N ASN A 41 -10.76 -0.46 -4.51
CA ASN A 41 -9.55 0.07 -5.13
C ASN A 41 -8.53 -1.02 -5.52
N TRP A 42 -8.96 -2.06 -6.21
CA TRP A 42 -8.11 -3.17 -6.69
C TRP A 42 -6.97 -2.73 -7.61
N ALA A 43 -7.07 -1.56 -8.22
CA ALA A 43 -6.02 -1.00 -9.06
C ALA A 43 -4.68 -0.77 -8.32
N VAL A 44 -4.68 -0.67 -7.00
CA VAL A 44 -3.46 -0.55 -6.18
C VAL A 44 -2.53 -1.76 -6.33
N LEU A 45 -3.06 -2.92 -6.73
CA LEU A 45 -2.29 -4.15 -6.93
C LEU A 45 -1.51 -4.18 -8.24
N ALA A 46 -1.83 -3.29 -9.17
CA ALA A 46 -1.27 -3.32 -10.53
C ALA A 46 0.26 -3.25 -10.54
N GLU A 47 0.86 -2.44 -9.68
CA GLU A 47 2.32 -2.31 -9.58
C GLU A 47 2.99 -3.56 -9.03
N GLY A 48 2.41 -4.18 -8.00
CA GLY A 48 2.90 -5.43 -7.43
C GLY A 48 2.85 -6.57 -8.44
N ILE A 49 1.77 -6.67 -9.20
CA ILE A 49 1.61 -7.64 -10.29
C ILE A 49 2.65 -7.41 -11.37
N GLN A 50 2.82 -6.18 -11.85
CA GLN A 50 3.85 -5.83 -12.81
C GLN A 50 5.25 -6.23 -12.35
N THR A 51 5.56 -6.00 -11.09
CA THR A 51 6.86 -6.32 -10.52
C THR A 51 7.13 -7.82 -10.56
N LEU A 52 6.15 -8.64 -10.21
CA LEU A 52 6.25 -10.09 -10.30
C LEU A 52 6.41 -10.56 -11.76
N LEU A 53 5.61 -10.02 -12.67
CA LEU A 53 5.67 -10.39 -14.08
C LEU A 53 7.03 -10.06 -14.71
N ARG A 54 7.61 -8.90 -14.38
CA ARG A 54 8.96 -8.52 -14.79
C ARG A 54 10.02 -9.47 -14.23
N ALA A 55 9.90 -9.84 -12.96
CA ALA A 55 10.83 -10.78 -12.33
C ALA A 55 10.80 -12.16 -12.98
N ARG A 56 9.68 -12.54 -13.63
CA ARG A 56 9.53 -13.78 -14.39
C ARG A 56 9.83 -13.64 -15.89
N GLY A 57 10.34 -12.49 -16.33
CA GLY A 57 10.72 -12.26 -17.72
C GLY A 57 9.53 -12.18 -18.69
N ILE A 58 8.33 -11.91 -18.21
CA ILE A 58 7.15 -11.71 -19.05
C ILE A 58 7.27 -10.36 -19.74
N GLU A 59 7.30 -10.37 -21.07
CA GLU A 59 7.39 -9.15 -21.86
C GLU A 59 6.08 -8.36 -21.81
N THR A 60 6.23 -7.03 -21.79
CA THR A 60 5.10 -6.07 -21.84
C THR A 60 4.03 -6.24 -20.75
N PRO A 61 4.39 -6.44 -19.47
CA PRO A 61 3.40 -6.61 -18.40
C PRO A 61 2.52 -5.36 -18.21
N TYR A 62 3.08 -4.19 -18.48
CA TYR A 62 2.37 -2.91 -18.42
C TYR A 62 1.26 -2.83 -19.48
N GLU A 63 1.53 -3.21 -20.73
CA GLU A 63 0.56 -3.14 -21.81
C GLU A 63 -0.63 -4.06 -21.55
N LYS A 64 -0.36 -5.28 -21.08
CA LYS A 64 -1.39 -6.26 -20.73
C LYS A 64 -2.30 -5.77 -19.60
N LEU A 65 -1.72 -5.19 -18.55
CA LEU A 65 -2.49 -4.59 -17.44
C LEU A 65 -3.23 -3.31 -17.87
N LYS A 66 -2.63 -2.51 -18.74
CA LYS A 66 -3.25 -1.30 -19.28
C LYS A 66 -4.49 -1.60 -20.11
N GLU A 67 -4.51 -2.69 -20.85
CA GLU A 67 -5.68 -3.14 -21.59
C GLU A 67 -6.86 -3.42 -20.66
N LEU A 68 -6.62 -4.03 -19.51
CA LEU A 68 -7.64 -4.26 -18.48
C LEU A 68 -8.22 -2.95 -17.93
N THR A 69 -7.38 -1.94 -17.73
CA THR A 69 -7.80 -0.64 -17.15
C THR A 69 -8.34 0.33 -18.20
N ARG A 70 -8.02 0.13 -19.48
CA ARG A 70 -8.42 1.01 -20.61
C ARG A 70 -9.89 0.90 -21.00
N THR A 71 -10.54 -0.21 -20.69
CA THR A 71 -11.95 -0.43 -21.02
C THR A 71 -12.92 0.43 -20.21
N GLY A 72 -12.42 1.32 -19.34
CA GLY A 72 -13.26 2.11 -18.44
C GLY A 72 -13.94 1.26 -17.36
N GLN A 73 -13.72 -0.04 -17.37
CA GLN A 73 -14.19 -0.94 -16.33
C GLN A 73 -13.28 -0.82 -15.12
N ARG A 74 -13.88 -0.77 -13.97
CA ARG A 74 -13.19 -0.78 -12.69
C ARG A 74 -12.48 -2.12 -12.53
N LEU A 75 -11.20 -2.08 -12.20
CA LEU A 75 -10.49 -3.31 -11.87
C LEU A 75 -11.10 -3.86 -10.57
N ASP A 76 -11.61 -5.06 -10.64
CA ASP A 76 -12.16 -5.81 -9.52
C ASP A 76 -11.48 -7.17 -9.39
N ARG A 77 -11.91 -7.92 -8.39
CA ARG A 77 -11.36 -9.25 -8.11
C ARG A 77 -11.52 -10.21 -9.28
N GLU A 78 -12.70 -10.20 -9.91
CA GLU A 78 -13.02 -11.13 -11.00
C GLU A 78 -12.19 -10.87 -12.24
N SER A 79 -12.11 -9.61 -12.67
CA SER A 79 -11.31 -9.21 -13.83
C SER A 79 -9.82 -9.49 -13.62
N LEU A 80 -9.34 -9.28 -12.37
CA LEU A 80 -7.96 -9.60 -12.02
C LEU A 80 -7.69 -11.11 -12.06
N GLN A 81 -8.59 -11.94 -11.54
CA GLN A 81 -8.46 -13.40 -11.56
C GLN A 81 -8.49 -13.94 -12.99
N GLN A 82 -9.37 -13.42 -13.83
CA GLN A 82 -9.42 -13.77 -15.26
C GLN A 82 -8.11 -13.41 -15.95
N PHE A 83 -7.59 -12.23 -15.70
CA PHE A 83 -6.30 -11.80 -16.24
C PHE A 83 -5.15 -12.71 -15.81
N ILE A 84 -5.04 -13.05 -14.53
CA ILE A 84 -4.01 -13.95 -13.99
C ILE A 84 -4.08 -15.32 -14.68
N ALA A 85 -5.29 -15.82 -14.96
CA ALA A 85 -5.47 -17.09 -15.66
C ALA A 85 -4.88 -17.10 -17.09
N THR A 86 -4.79 -15.92 -17.74
CA THR A 86 -4.23 -15.79 -19.09
C THR A 86 -2.70 -15.70 -19.16
N LEU A 87 -2.04 -15.52 -18.01
CA LEU A 87 -0.61 -15.19 -17.97
C LEU A 87 0.34 -16.39 -18.15
N GLY A 88 -0.16 -17.63 -18.08
CA GLY A 88 0.67 -18.83 -18.21
C GLY A 88 1.76 -18.96 -17.14
N LEU A 89 1.51 -18.44 -15.95
CA LEU A 89 2.42 -18.51 -14.80
C LEU A 89 2.52 -19.93 -14.25
N ASP A 90 3.64 -20.22 -13.58
CA ASP A 90 3.76 -21.42 -12.78
C ASP A 90 2.72 -21.44 -11.62
N PRO A 91 2.40 -22.63 -11.07
CA PRO A 91 1.36 -22.75 -10.05
C PRO A 91 1.61 -21.90 -8.80
N GLU A 92 2.85 -21.78 -8.36
CA GLU A 92 3.22 -21.03 -7.15
C GLU A 92 2.97 -19.53 -7.32
N ASP A 93 3.46 -18.95 -8.41
CA ASP A 93 3.25 -17.53 -8.72
C ASP A 93 1.78 -17.21 -9.00
N ARG A 94 1.09 -18.11 -9.68
CA ARG A 94 -0.35 -18.00 -9.92
C ARG A 94 -1.13 -17.95 -8.60
N ASP A 95 -0.88 -18.90 -7.70
CA ASP A 95 -1.55 -18.95 -6.40
C ASP A 95 -1.21 -17.72 -5.55
N ARG A 96 0.03 -17.25 -5.62
CA ARG A 96 0.45 -16.02 -4.96
C ARG A 96 -0.34 -14.80 -5.43
N LEU A 97 -0.54 -14.65 -6.74
CA LEU A 97 -1.31 -13.55 -7.30
C LEU A 97 -2.82 -13.68 -7.03
N LEU A 98 -3.38 -14.91 -7.07
CA LEU A 98 -4.79 -15.15 -6.79
C LEU A 98 -5.17 -14.86 -5.33
N ASN A 99 -4.22 -15.02 -4.40
CA ASN A 99 -4.39 -14.68 -3.00
C ASN A 99 -4.08 -13.22 -2.66
N LEU A 100 -3.66 -12.42 -3.65
CA LEU A 100 -3.38 -11.00 -3.45
C LEU A 100 -4.69 -10.21 -3.42
N SER A 101 -4.83 -9.36 -2.41
CA SER A 101 -5.94 -8.42 -2.27
C SER A 101 -5.45 -7.09 -1.67
N PRO A 102 -6.17 -5.99 -1.85
CA PRO A 102 -5.73 -4.68 -1.37
C PRO A 102 -5.45 -4.61 0.12
N ASP A 103 -6.18 -5.38 0.93
CA ASP A 103 -6.05 -5.44 2.39
C ASP A 103 -4.79 -6.19 2.86
N VAL A 104 -4.29 -7.16 2.07
CA VAL A 104 -3.08 -7.92 2.40
C VAL A 104 -1.83 -7.42 1.68
N TYR A 105 -1.97 -6.46 0.75
CA TYR A 105 -0.84 -5.88 0.02
C TYR A 105 -0.14 -4.78 0.85
N LEU A 106 0.49 -5.17 1.94
CA LEU A 106 1.12 -4.25 2.90
C LEU A 106 2.65 -4.17 2.76
N GLY A 107 3.26 -5.05 1.97
CA GLY A 107 4.71 -5.19 1.93
C GLY A 107 5.29 -5.67 3.28
N VAL A 108 6.56 -5.35 3.52
CA VAL A 108 7.22 -5.68 4.78
C VAL A 108 7.05 -4.51 5.74
N VAL A 109 6.05 -4.60 6.61
CA VAL A 109 5.84 -3.60 7.67
C VAL A 109 6.61 -4.04 8.91
N PRO A 110 7.58 -3.23 9.41
CA PRO A 110 8.27 -3.54 10.66
C PRO A 110 7.25 -3.63 11.81
N SER A 111 7.32 -4.71 12.59
CA SER A 111 6.51 -4.79 13.79
C SER A 111 6.88 -3.65 14.75
N PRO A 112 5.91 -2.94 15.34
CA PRO A 112 6.19 -1.91 16.36
C PRO A 112 6.89 -2.46 17.60
N HIS A 113 6.94 -3.79 17.75
CA HIS A 113 7.65 -4.51 18.82
C HIS A 113 8.92 -5.22 18.33
N ALA A 114 9.43 -4.90 17.13
CA ALA A 114 10.70 -5.47 16.68
C ALA A 114 11.82 -5.05 17.65
N PRO A 115 12.67 -5.98 18.13
CA PRO A 115 13.77 -5.67 19.02
C PRO A 115 14.72 -4.69 18.31
N GLY A 116 14.86 -3.48 18.86
CA GLY A 116 15.66 -2.37 18.32
C GLY A 116 14.94 -1.01 18.28
N LEU A 117 13.64 -0.98 18.50
CA LEU A 117 12.83 0.23 18.66
C LEU A 117 12.33 0.39 20.11
N SER A 118 13.14 -0.02 21.10
CA SER A 118 12.86 0.36 22.49
C SER A 118 13.11 1.86 22.65
N ARG A 119 12.14 2.54 23.19
CA ARG A 119 12.14 3.99 23.54
C ARG A 119 13.28 4.35 24.48
#